data_566becd6abe040f8d5c89a954b44ebc3
#
_entry.id   566becd6abe040f8d5c89a954b44ebc3
#
_cell.length_a   1.000
_cell.length_b   1.000
_cell.length_c   1.000
_cell.angle_alpha   90.00
_cell.angle_beta   90.00
_cell.angle_gamma   90.00
#
_symmetry.space_group_name_H-M   'P 1'
#
loop_
_entity.id
_entity.type
_entity.pdbx_description
1 polymer ?
#
loop_
_entity_poly.entity_id
_entity_poly.type
_entity_poly.pdbx_seq_one_letter_code
_entity_poly.pdbx_strand_id
1 'polypeptide(L)'
;IMDVDEDDIARLVQEAIEEIDRENTTSVLIIEDEPLISMQLEDLVRSLGHDICGTAATRTQAQQIAAEQTPGLVLADIQLADGSSGLDAVDDILEMASMPVIFITAYPERLLTGNRPEPTYLITKPFQESTVRAAISQALFFGSSRPLS
;
A
#
# COMPACT_ATOMS: atom_id res chain seq x y z
N ILE A 1 20.48 -41.57 -1.88
CA ILE A 1 20.63 -40.19 -2.39
C ILE A 1 19.43 -39.92 -3.30
N MET A 2 18.68 -38.90 -2.93
CA MET A 2 17.57 -38.45 -3.77
C MET A 2 18.10 -37.54 -4.85
N ASP A 3 17.83 -37.92 -6.10
CA ASP A 3 18.07 -37.01 -7.20
C ASP A 3 16.96 -36.00 -7.24
N VAL A 4 17.30 -34.73 -7.01
CA VAL A 4 16.35 -33.64 -7.12
C VAL A 4 16.65 -32.95 -8.46
N ASP A 5 15.71 -33.02 -9.39
CA ASP A 5 15.91 -32.36 -10.67
C ASP A 5 15.53 -30.89 -10.61
N GLU A 6 15.83 -30.18 -11.70
CA GLU A 6 15.60 -28.74 -11.76
C GLU A 6 14.12 -28.37 -11.62
N ASP A 7 13.22 -29.21 -12.14
CA ASP A 7 11.78 -28.99 -12.07
C ASP A 7 11.29 -29.09 -10.63
N ASP A 8 11.83 -30.05 -9.86
CA ASP A 8 11.48 -30.17 -8.45
C ASP A 8 11.96 -28.97 -7.63
N ILE A 9 13.17 -28.50 -7.92
CA ILE A 9 13.72 -27.32 -7.25
C ILE A 9 12.87 -26.09 -7.58
N ALA A 10 12.53 -25.87 -8.85
CA ALA A 10 11.71 -24.75 -9.28
C ALA A 10 10.36 -24.77 -8.60
N ARG A 11 9.73 -25.93 -8.48
CA ARG A 11 8.44 -26.07 -7.80
C ARG A 11 8.54 -25.73 -6.32
N LEU A 12 9.57 -26.23 -5.64
CA LEU A 12 9.77 -25.95 -4.22
C LEU A 12 10.01 -24.48 -3.95
N VAL A 13 10.79 -23.82 -4.81
CA VAL A 13 11.02 -22.37 -4.71
C VAL A 13 9.73 -21.61 -4.92
N GLN A 14 8.93 -22.00 -5.91
CA GLN A 14 7.66 -21.36 -6.20
C GLN A 14 6.68 -21.51 -5.03
N GLU A 15 6.60 -22.70 -4.44
CA GLU A 15 5.75 -22.93 -3.28
C GLU A 15 6.18 -22.10 -2.08
N ALA A 16 7.49 -21.96 -1.87
CA ALA A 16 8.01 -21.12 -0.79
C ALA A 16 7.66 -19.64 -1.01
N ILE A 17 7.78 -19.16 -2.24
CA ILE A 17 7.42 -17.78 -2.59
C ILE A 17 5.93 -17.54 -2.35
N GLU A 18 5.07 -18.46 -2.79
CA GLU A 18 3.63 -18.36 -2.59
C GLU A 18 3.26 -18.32 -1.11
N GLU A 19 3.96 -19.12 -0.29
CA GLU A 19 3.73 -19.14 1.15
C GLU A 19 4.12 -17.81 1.80
N ILE A 20 5.26 -17.25 1.40
CA ILE A 20 5.72 -15.95 1.89
C ILE A 20 4.71 -14.88 1.51
N ASP A 21 4.23 -14.89 0.27
CA ASP A 21 3.24 -13.91 -0.21
C ASP A 21 1.95 -14.03 0.59
N ARG A 22 1.49 -15.23 0.91
CA ARG A 22 0.28 -15.42 1.71
C ARG A 22 0.44 -14.91 3.14
N GLU A 23 1.61 -15.10 3.72
CA GLU A 23 1.90 -14.61 5.07
C GLU A 23 1.92 -13.09 5.12
N ASN A 24 2.24 -12.44 4.01
CA ASN A 24 2.35 -11.01 3.92
C ASN A 24 1.10 -10.34 3.34
N THR A 25 0.00 -11.09 3.16
CA THR A 25 -1.24 -10.47 2.67
C THR A 25 -1.80 -9.51 3.70
N THR A 26 -2.37 -8.42 3.22
CA THR A 26 -2.91 -7.39 4.09
C THR A 26 -4.12 -6.74 3.45
N SER A 27 -4.79 -5.88 4.20
CA SER A 27 -5.89 -5.04 3.70
C SER A 27 -5.34 -3.68 3.35
N VAL A 28 -5.68 -3.20 2.17
CA VAL A 28 -5.18 -1.94 1.63
C VAL A 28 -6.32 -0.94 1.51
N LEU A 29 -6.09 0.25 2.04
CA LEU A 29 -6.99 1.40 1.84
C LEU A 29 -6.41 2.25 0.72
N ILE A 30 -7.23 2.56 -0.28
CA ILE A 30 -6.84 3.42 -1.40
C ILE A 30 -7.57 4.75 -1.25
N ILE A 31 -6.82 5.84 -1.19
CA ILE A 31 -7.35 7.20 -1.12
C ILE A 31 -7.02 7.89 -2.44
N GLU A 32 -7.98 7.89 -3.36
CA GLU A 32 -7.80 8.38 -4.71
C GLU A 32 -9.14 8.76 -5.30
N ASP A 33 -9.26 9.97 -5.81
CA ASP A 33 -10.51 10.48 -6.35
C ASP A 33 -10.68 10.25 -7.86
N GLU A 34 -9.60 9.92 -8.57
CA GLU A 34 -9.67 9.63 -10.01
C GLU A 34 -10.06 8.17 -10.22
N PRO A 35 -11.25 7.90 -10.82
CA PRO A 35 -11.74 6.51 -10.91
C PRO A 35 -10.83 5.57 -11.68
N LEU A 36 -10.21 6.03 -12.76
CA LEU A 36 -9.33 5.17 -13.56
C LEU A 36 -8.08 4.78 -12.80
N ILE A 37 -7.50 5.72 -12.05
CA ILE A 37 -6.31 5.44 -11.24
C ILE A 37 -6.68 4.54 -10.07
N SER A 38 -7.81 4.81 -9.43
CA SER A 38 -8.31 3.99 -8.33
C SER A 38 -8.49 2.53 -8.77
N MET A 39 -9.12 2.32 -9.92
CA MET A 39 -9.31 0.97 -10.48
C MET A 39 -7.99 0.29 -10.81
N GLN A 40 -7.05 1.03 -11.36
CA GLN A 40 -5.72 0.52 -11.69
C GLN A 40 -4.99 0.06 -10.42
N LEU A 41 -5.05 0.85 -9.36
CA LEU A 41 -4.44 0.51 -8.08
C LEU A 41 -5.14 -0.69 -7.43
N GLU A 42 -6.47 -0.76 -7.52
CA GLU A 42 -7.21 -1.91 -6.99
C GLU A 42 -6.79 -3.20 -7.68
N ASP A 43 -6.72 -3.18 -9.01
CA ASP A 43 -6.32 -4.37 -9.78
C ASP A 43 -4.90 -4.80 -9.43
N LEU A 44 -4.01 -3.83 -9.27
CA LEU A 44 -2.62 -4.09 -8.92
C LEU A 44 -2.52 -4.72 -7.53
N VAL A 45 -3.22 -4.16 -6.56
CA VAL A 45 -3.25 -4.67 -5.18
C VAL A 45 -3.77 -6.11 -5.15
N ARG A 46 -4.87 -6.38 -5.84
CA ARG A 46 -5.43 -7.73 -5.90
C ARG A 46 -4.50 -8.70 -6.59
N SER A 47 -3.79 -8.25 -7.62
CA SER A 47 -2.83 -9.10 -8.34
C SER A 47 -1.66 -9.53 -7.46
N LEU A 48 -1.36 -8.76 -6.41
CA LEU A 48 -0.34 -9.09 -5.42
C LEU A 48 -0.87 -9.98 -4.29
N GLY A 49 -2.16 -10.30 -4.31
CA GLY A 49 -2.76 -11.17 -3.31
C GLY A 49 -3.30 -10.46 -2.09
N HIS A 50 -3.35 -9.13 -2.10
CA HIS A 50 -3.87 -8.36 -0.98
C HIS A 50 -5.35 -8.05 -1.16
N ASP A 51 -6.05 -7.80 -0.05
CA ASP A 51 -7.44 -7.39 -0.04
C ASP A 51 -7.54 -5.87 -0.04
N ILE A 52 -8.68 -5.36 -0.47
CA ILE A 52 -8.96 -3.94 -0.43
C ILE A 52 -10.05 -3.70 0.61
N CYS A 53 -9.73 -2.94 1.67
CA CYS A 53 -10.71 -2.61 2.68
C CYS A 53 -11.65 -1.49 2.24
N GLY A 54 -11.23 -0.71 1.25
CA GLY A 54 -12.08 0.30 0.66
C GLY A 54 -11.30 1.27 -0.20
N THR A 55 -12.06 2.08 -0.94
CA THR A 55 -11.51 3.15 -1.77
C THR A 55 -12.23 4.44 -1.40
N ALA A 56 -11.47 5.46 -1.02
CA ALA A 56 -11.99 6.73 -0.57
C ALA A 56 -11.61 7.84 -1.54
N ALA A 57 -12.55 8.71 -1.85
CA ALA A 57 -12.32 9.88 -2.68
C ALA A 57 -12.16 11.16 -1.85
N THR A 58 -12.45 11.09 -0.55
CA THR A 58 -12.41 12.23 0.37
C THR A 58 -11.80 11.83 1.70
N ARG A 59 -11.39 12.85 2.47
CA ARG A 59 -10.86 12.66 3.82
C ARG A 59 -11.88 11.95 4.73
N THR A 60 -13.14 12.37 4.66
CA THR A 60 -14.20 11.79 5.51
C THR A 60 -14.41 10.32 5.19
N GLN A 61 -14.47 9.96 3.91
CA GLN A 61 -14.61 8.56 3.51
C GLN A 61 -13.43 7.72 4.00
N ALA A 62 -12.23 8.26 3.90
CA ALA A 62 -11.02 7.55 4.34
C ALA A 62 -11.08 7.27 5.84
N GLN A 63 -11.48 8.25 6.64
CA GLN A 63 -11.64 8.09 8.08
C GLN A 63 -12.67 7.01 8.42
N GLN A 64 -13.81 7.02 7.73
CA GLN A 64 -14.88 6.06 7.97
C GLN A 64 -14.43 4.63 7.67
N ILE A 65 -13.77 4.43 6.53
CA ILE A 65 -13.30 3.11 6.14
C ILE A 65 -12.26 2.61 7.12
N ALA A 66 -11.30 3.46 7.50
CA ALA A 66 -10.24 3.07 8.43
C ALA A 66 -10.78 2.75 9.82
N ALA A 67 -11.85 3.42 10.24
CA ALA A 67 -12.48 3.16 11.53
C ALA A 67 -13.22 1.83 11.54
N GLU A 68 -13.81 1.44 10.42
CA GLU A 68 -14.54 0.18 10.31
C GLU A 68 -13.60 -1.01 10.15
N GLN A 69 -12.53 -0.83 9.39
CA GLN A 69 -11.54 -1.87 9.15
C GLN A 69 -10.16 -1.24 9.06
N THR A 70 -9.36 -1.42 10.11
CA THR A 70 -8.01 -0.87 10.15
C THR A 70 -7.17 -1.42 8.99
N PRO A 71 -6.66 -0.56 8.11
CA PRO A 71 -5.83 -1.04 7.01
C PRO A 71 -4.43 -1.42 7.47
N GLY A 72 -3.81 -2.36 6.76
CA GLY A 72 -2.42 -2.71 6.96
C GLY A 72 -1.47 -1.94 6.05
N LEU A 73 -2.02 -1.24 5.06
CA LEU A 73 -1.28 -0.41 4.12
C LEU A 73 -2.22 0.64 3.55
N VAL A 74 -1.71 1.86 3.35
CA VAL A 74 -2.48 2.94 2.74
C VAL A 74 -1.76 3.41 1.47
N LEU A 75 -2.49 3.51 0.36
CA LEU A 75 -2.05 4.16 -0.86
C LEU A 75 -2.86 5.45 -0.97
N ALA A 76 -2.21 6.60 -1.01
CA ALA A 76 -2.92 7.88 -0.92
C ALA A 76 -2.41 8.91 -1.91
N ASP A 77 -3.34 9.58 -2.60
CA ASP A 77 -3.05 10.82 -3.30
C ASP A 77 -3.16 11.97 -2.30
N ILE A 78 -2.44 13.05 -2.57
CA ILE A 78 -2.41 14.22 -1.70
C ILE A 78 -3.59 15.14 -1.95
N GLN A 79 -3.92 15.39 -3.23
CA GLN A 79 -4.99 16.33 -3.58
C GLN A 79 -6.25 15.57 -4.00
N LEU A 80 -7.34 15.78 -3.26
CA LEU A 80 -8.60 15.09 -3.49
C LEU A 80 -9.64 16.03 -4.11
N ALA A 81 -10.67 15.44 -4.75
CA ALA A 81 -11.64 16.16 -5.57
C ALA A 81 -12.45 17.20 -4.80
N ASP A 82 -12.76 16.94 -3.53
CA ASP A 82 -13.56 17.85 -2.71
C ASP A 82 -12.72 18.97 -2.06
N GLY A 83 -11.45 19.08 -2.43
CA GLY A 83 -10.54 20.03 -1.84
C GLY A 83 -9.90 19.58 -0.53
N SER A 84 -10.30 18.42 0.00
CA SER A 84 -9.64 17.88 1.17
C SER A 84 -8.27 17.33 0.82
N SER A 85 -7.41 17.18 1.82
CA SER A 85 -6.04 16.72 1.63
C SER A 85 -5.88 15.25 2.00
N GLY A 86 -5.26 14.49 1.11
CA GLY A 86 -4.86 13.12 1.42
C GLY A 86 -3.85 13.05 2.55
N LEU A 87 -3.05 14.12 2.74
CA LEU A 87 -2.13 14.21 3.87
C LEU A 87 -2.88 14.24 5.19
N ASP A 88 -3.93 15.05 5.26
CA ASP A 88 -4.76 15.13 6.47
C ASP A 88 -5.49 13.83 6.72
N ALA A 89 -5.98 13.18 5.66
CA ALA A 89 -6.63 11.87 5.78
C ALA A 89 -5.67 10.83 6.37
N VAL A 90 -4.44 10.81 5.89
CA VAL A 90 -3.40 9.90 6.39
C VAL A 90 -3.07 10.20 7.84
N ASP A 91 -2.92 11.48 8.19
CA ASP A 91 -2.65 11.88 9.58
C ASP A 91 -3.75 11.38 10.52
N ASP A 92 -5.02 11.54 10.11
CA ASP A 92 -6.16 11.02 10.88
C ASP A 92 -6.08 9.52 11.11
N ILE A 93 -5.72 8.78 10.06
CA ILE A 93 -5.62 7.32 10.10
C ILE A 93 -4.47 6.88 10.98
N LEU A 94 -3.33 7.57 10.90
CA LEU A 94 -2.16 7.25 11.70
C LEU A 94 -2.35 7.57 13.19
N GLU A 95 -3.32 8.40 13.54
CA GLU A 95 -3.73 8.57 14.93
C GLU A 95 -4.47 7.36 15.47
N MET A 96 -5.13 6.59 14.58
CA MET A 96 -5.88 5.40 14.97
C MET A 96 -4.97 4.17 15.12
N ALA A 97 -4.01 4.01 14.20
CA ALA A 97 -3.12 2.84 14.17
C ALA A 97 -1.89 3.15 13.32
N SER A 98 -0.85 2.36 13.50
CA SER A 98 0.39 2.51 12.74
C SER A 98 0.39 1.53 11.56
N MET A 99 0.69 2.02 10.37
CA MET A 99 0.84 1.19 9.18
C MET A 99 1.69 1.94 8.16
N PRO A 100 2.29 1.22 7.20
CA PRO A 100 3.02 1.90 6.12
C PRO A 100 2.08 2.67 5.21
N VAL A 101 2.59 3.77 4.66
CA VAL A 101 1.85 4.65 3.76
C VAL A 101 2.69 4.89 2.51
N ILE A 102 2.06 4.77 1.35
CA ILE A 102 2.67 5.11 0.06
C ILE A 102 1.85 6.24 -0.54
N PHE A 103 2.48 7.40 -0.74
CA PHE A 103 1.85 8.51 -1.45
C PHE A 103 2.10 8.38 -2.94
N ILE A 104 1.02 8.47 -3.73
CA ILE A 104 1.07 8.41 -5.19
C ILE A 104 0.40 9.68 -5.71
N THR A 105 1.20 10.65 -6.14
CA THR A 105 0.68 11.99 -6.39
C THR A 105 1.39 12.70 -7.54
N ALA A 106 0.68 13.63 -8.17
CA ALA A 106 1.27 14.57 -9.13
C ALA A 106 1.90 15.79 -8.43
N TYR A 107 1.74 15.89 -7.10
CA TYR A 107 2.19 17.05 -6.33
C TYR A 107 3.15 16.64 -5.22
N PRO A 108 4.31 16.03 -5.58
CA PRO A 108 5.25 15.51 -4.57
C PRO A 108 5.84 16.59 -3.67
N GLU A 109 5.91 17.83 -4.15
CA GLU A 109 6.45 18.94 -3.37
C GLU A 109 5.69 19.21 -2.07
N ARG A 110 4.44 18.80 -2.00
CA ARG A 110 3.63 18.99 -0.79
C ARG A 110 4.11 18.15 0.38
N LEU A 111 4.84 17.06 0.10
CA LEU A 111 5.42 16.22 1.14
C LEU A 111 6.69 16.83 1.76
N LEU A 112 7.26 17.83 1.11
CA LEU A 112 8.49 18.48 1.60
C LEU A 112 8.20 19.46 2.74
N THR A 113 6.93 19.77 2.98
CA THR A 113 6.53 20.70 4.03
C THR A 113 5.89 19.92 5.19
N GLY A 114 6.46 20.04 6.38
CA GLY A 114 5.90 19.45 7.59
C GLY A 114 6.53 18.10 7.95
N ASN A 115 6.20 17.63 9.14
CA ASN A 115 6.68 16.36 9.66
C ASN A 115 5.87 15.21 9.06
N ARG A 116 6.57 14.14 8.67
CA ARG A 116 5.92 12.94 8.18
C ARG A 116 6.33 11.76 9.05
N PRO A 117 5.37 10.91 9.41
CA PRO A 117 5.74 9.69 10.12
C PRO A 117 6.50 8.75 9.19
N GLU A 118 7.49 8.10 9.75
CA GLU A 118 8.27 7.09 9.04
C GLU A 118 7.67 5.70 9.26
N PRO A 119 7.72 4.78 8.29
CA PRO A 119 8.23 4.99 6.95
C PRO A 119 7.17 5.54 5.99
N THR A 120 7.57 6.46 5.13
CA THR A 120 6.73 7.02 4.10
C THR A 120 7.40 6.83 2.75
N TYR A 121 6.63 6.38 1.77
CA TYR A 121 7.10 6.18 0.40
C TYR A 121 6.40 7.17 -0.51
N LEU A 122 7.09 7.62 -1.54
CA LEU A 122 6.55 8.59 -2.49
C LEU A 122 6.73 8.10 -3.91
N ILE A 123 5.63 8.07 -4.66
CA ILE A 123 5.63 7.76 -6.08
C ILE A 123 4.98 8.92 -6.82
N THR A 124 5.63 9.41 -7.85
CA THR A 124 5.14 10.55 -8.63
C THR A 124 4.28 10.05 -9.80
N LYS A 125 3.16 10.71 -10.04
CA LYS A 125 2.34 10.45 -11.24
C LYS A 125 2.92 11.16 -12.45
N PRO A 126 2.87 10.55 -13.65
CA PRO A 126 2.37 9.22 -13.92
C PRO A 126 3.33 8.14 -13.42
N PHE A 127 2.79 7.02 -12.97
CA PHE A 127 3.60 5.94 -12.42
C PHE A 127 3.60 4.71 -13.33
N GLN A 128 4.61 3.87 -13.14
CA GLN A 128 4.65 2.53 -13.74
C GLN A 128 4.16 1.52 -12.71
N GLU A 129 3.42 0.51 -13.16
CA GLU A 129 2.93 -0.53 -12.25
C GLU A 129 4.05 -1.22 -11.51
N SER A 130 5.18 -1.46 -12.18
CA SER A 130 6.33 -2.11 -11.54
C SER A 130 6.87 -1.30 -10.36
N THR A 131 6.82 0.03 -10.45
CA THR A 131 7.26 0.91 -9.37
C THR A 131 6.33 0.77 -8.15
N VAL A 132 5.02 0.75 -8.39
CA VAL A 132 4.04 0.61 -7.31
C VAL A 132 4.15 -0.78 -6.67
N ARG A 133 4.30 -1.83 -7.48
CA ARG A 133 4.48 -3.20 -6.97
C ARG A 133 5.70 -3.29 -6.05
N ALA A 134 6.81 -2.74 -6.50
CA ALA A 134 8.05 -2.76 -5.71
C ALA A 134 7.87 -2.00 -4.39
N ALA A 135 7.22 -0.83 -4.44
CA ALA A 135 7.00 -0.02 -3.24
C ALA A 135 6.10 -0.76 -2.23
N ILE A 136 5.03 -1.39 -2.71
CA ILE A 136 4.14 -2.17 -1.84
C ILE A 136 4.90 -3.30 -1.17
N SER A 137 5.67 -4.06 -1.94
CA SER A 137 6.44 -5.17 -1.39
C SER A 137 7.46 -4.71 -0.36
N GLN A 138 8.16 -3.61 -0.63
CA GLN A 138 9.14 -3.06 0.31
C GLN A 138 8.46 -2.54 1.57
N ALA A 139 7.35 -1.83 1.42
CA ALA A 139 6.64 -1.25 2.56
C ALA A 139 6.16 -2.35 3.52
N LEU A 140 5.62 -3.43 2.97
CA LEU A 140 5.13 -4.54 3.77
C LEU A 140 6.27 -5.35 4.37
N PHE A 141 7.35 -5.55 3.62
CA PHE A 141 8.51 -6.27 4.13
C PHE A 141 9.12 -5.55 5.33
N PHE A 142 9.38 -4.25 5.20
CA PHE A 142 9.96 -3.48 6.30
C PHE A 142 8.99 -3.33 7.47
N GLY A 143 7.70 -3.24 7.19
CA GLY A 143 6.68 -3.22 8.24
C GLY A 143 6.63 -4.50 9.03
N SER A 144 6.76 -5.66 8.36
CA SER A 144 6.69 -6.98 9.01
C SER A 144 8.00 -7.37 9.69
N SER A 145 9.13 -6.78 9.26
CA SER A 145 10.45 -7.11 9.80
C SER A 145 10.92 -6.13 10.87
N ARG A 146 10.03 -5.29 11.39
CA ARG A 146 10.36 -4.35 12.44
C ARG A 146 10.94 -5.08 13.63
N PRO A 147 12.10 -4.65 14.12
CA PRO A 147 12.62 -5.24 15.35
C PRO A 147 11.66 -4.95 16.50
N LEU A 148 11.48 -5.96 17.34
CA LEU A 148 10.74 -5.79 18.57
C LEU A 148 11.55 -4.89 19.49
N SER A 149 11.04 -3.72 19.72
CA SER A 149 11.71 -2.76 20.59
C SER A 149 10.99 -2.71 21.94
#